data_672daf77bf39f656ffb1ce209c6cdcaa
#
_entry.id   672daf77bf39f656ffb1ce209c6cdcaa
#
_cell.length_a   1.000
_cell.length_b   1.000
_cell.length_c   1.000
_cell.angle_alpha   90.00
_cell.angle_beta   90.00
_cell.angle_gamma   90.00
#
_symmetry.space_group_name_H-M   'P 1'
#
loop_
_entity.id
_entity.type
_entity.pdbx_description
1 polymer ?
#
loop_
_entity_poly.entity_id
_entity_poly.type
_entity_poly.pdbx_seq_one_letter_code
_entity_poly.pdbx_strand_id
1 'polypeptide(L)'
;MSDNPIVDGDSSLWLSDASPRDKPWDQHKDQSRQVASIYAHADYEKYSKRIWECSQSLEFRVLSDDQGGSHLKLHSARFCRCRLCPVCQWRRSMMWRARFLKALPKICADYPRGRFLFLTLTVRNCPLGELRDTIAWMNASWLKMIRRKNFPALGWIKCIEVSRSETDLAHPHFHCLLMVNETYFSRGYISQADWTKMWKECLKVDYTPIINVKRVRNRKHKSKQSVDTDNDVTVNNTENRPVDNSIDDIIAGVLETIKYSVKPADLIGEDHLFVSPQDWLAELTRQLHRTRSIALGGIFKEYLSEDEPEDLINAEIEEETDLDEEGYNYIFEWREIMKRYAYKEAVDR
;
A
#
# COMPACT_ATOMS: atom_id res chain seq x y z
N MET A 1 -42.60 0.80 -2.66
CA MET A 1 -42.34 0.13 -1.38
C MET A 1 -40.99 -0.52 -1.55
N SER A 2 -39.94 0.16 -1.13
CA SER A 2 -38.57 -0.34 -1.25
C SER A 2 -38.32 -1.23 -0.03
N ASP A 3 -38.07 -2.50 -0.29
CA ASP A 3 -37.68 -3.45 0.74
C ASP A 3 -36.37 -3.01 1.38
N ASN A 4 -36.48 -2.50 2.58
CA ASN A 4 -35.33 -2.18 3.45
C ASN A 4 -34.81 -3.54 3.96
N PRO A 5 -33.58 -3.98 3.61
CA PRO A 5 -33.13 -5.34 3.94
C PRO A 5 -32.71 -5.53 5.40
N ILE A 6 -32.98 -4.57 6.26
CA ILE A 6 -32.48 -4.56 7.63
C ILE A 6 -33.65 -4.26 8.58
N VAL A 7 -34.29 -5.27 9.12
CA VAL A 7 -34.73 -5.42 10.53
C VAL A 7 -35.57 -6.68 10.68
N ASP A 8 -34.98 -7.70 11.25
CA ASP A 8 -35.69 -8.66 12.09
C ASP A 8 -34.83 -8.96 13.33
N GLY A 9 -35.49 -8.94 14.48
CA GLY A 9 -35.04 -8.87 15.84
C GLY A 9 -33.72 -9.57 16.23
N ASP A 10 -32.96 -8.86 17.03
CA ASP A 10 -31.90 -9.32 17.97
C ASP A 10 -30.62 -9.98 17.39
N SER A 11 -30.23 -9.70 16.16
CA SER A 11 -28.89 -9.95 15.67
C SER A 11 -28.21 -8.64 15.35
N SER A 12 -27.14 -8.28 16.08
CA SER A 12 -26.31 -7.12 15.76
C SER A 12 -25.85 -7.21 14.30
N LEU A 13 -26.27 -6.28 13.44
CA LEU A 13 -25.79 -6.22 12.07
C LEU A 13 -24.33 -5.83 12.07
N TRP A 14 -23.47 -6.67 11.50
CA TRP A 14 -22.05 -6.43 11.39
C TRP A 14 -21.69 -5.80 10.04
N LEU A 15 -20.78 -4.81 10.05
CA LEU A 15 -20.31 -4.15 8.82
C LEU A 15 -19.81 -5.18 7.79
N SER A 16 -19.01 -6.14 8.23
CA SER A 16 -18.44 -7.17 7.34
C SER A 16 -19.46 -8.15 6.76
N ASP A 17 -20.66 -8.25 7.35
CA ASP A 17 -21.76 -9.05 6.83
C ASP A 17 -22.65 -8.21 5.89
N ALA A 18 -22.89 -6.94 6.25
CA ALA A 18 -23.62 -5.99 5.41
C ALA A 18 -22.84 -5.61 4.13
N SER A 19 -21.52 -5.51 4.23
CA SER A 19 -20.63 -5.14 3.14
C SER A 19 -19.35 -5.98 3.17
N PRO A 20 -19.30 -7.12 2.44
CA PRO A 20 -18.12 -7.99 2.42
C PRO A 20 -16.83 -7.30 1.95
N ARG A 21 -16.92 -6.26 1.12
CA ARG A 21 -15.79 -5.43 0.69
C ARG A 21 -15.17 -4.65 1.85
N ASP A 22 -15.95 -4.35 2.90
CA ASP A 22 -15.54 -3.59 4.09
C ASP A 22 -14.99 -4.47 5.22
N LYS A 23 -14.95 -5.80 5.04
CA LYS A 23 -14.32 -6.75 5.98
C LYS A 23 -12.90 -6.34 6.43
N PRO A 24 -12.04 -5.73 5.59
CA PRO A 24 -10.72 -5.29 6.03
C PRO A 24 -10.72 -4.30 7.19
N TRP A 25 -11.81 -3.56 7.43
CA TRP A 25 -11.93 -2.67 8.58
C TRP A 25 -11.78 -3.39 9.92
N ASP A 26 -12.44 -4.55 10.07
CA ASP A 26 -12.37 -5.36 11.29
C ASP A 26 -10.92 -5.76 11.59
N GLN A 27 -10.23 -6.30 10.58
CA GLN A 27 -8.84 -6.74 10.72
C GLN A 27 -7.88 -5.58 11.07
N HIS A 28 -7.96 -4.46 10.34
CA HIS A 28 -7.05 -3.35 10.58
C HIS A 28 -7.32 -2.63 11.89
N LYS A 29 -8.58 -2.63 12.34
CA LYS A 29 -8.93 -2.06 13.65
C LYS A 29 -8.41 -2.94 14.79
N ASP A 30 -8.57 -4.27 14.71
CA ASP A 30 -8.00 -5.20 15.70
C ASP A 30 -6.47 -5.03 15.79
N GLN A 31 -5.77 -5.00 14.65
CA GLN A 31 -4.34 -4.73 14.60
C GLN A 31 -3.97 -3.36 15.20
N SER A 32 -4.81 -2.34 15.00
CA SER A 32 -4.58 -1.02 15.61
C SER A 32 -4.72 -1.07 17.12
N ARG A 33 -5.64 -1.88 17.66
CA ARG A 33 -5.76 -2.11 19.10
C ARG A 33 -4.50 -2.74 19.70
N GLN A 34 -3.97 -3.76 19.02
CA GLN A 34 -2.73 -4.41 19.45
C GLN A 34 -1.55 -3.43 19.44
N VAL A 35 -1.38 -2.65 18.36
CA VAL A 35 -0.34 -1.61 18.28
C VAL A 35 -0.51 -0.55 19.37
N ALA A 36 -1.75 -0.12 19.66
CA ALA A 36 -2.02 0.83 20.72
C ALA A 36 -1.64 0.28 22.10
N SER A 37 -1.92 -1.00 22.36
CA SER A 37 -1.51 -1.69 23.59
C SER A 37 0.01 -1.73 23.74
N ILE A 38 0.75 -2.08 22.67
CA ILE A 38 2.22 -2.08 22.70
C ILE A 38 2.76 -0.67 23.04
N TYR A 39 2.21 0.38 22.44
CA TYR A 39 2.60 1.76 22.74
C TYR A 39 2.32 2.17 24.20
N ALA A 40 1.24 1.66 24.79
CA ALA A 40 0.94 1.93 26.20
C ALA A 40 2.04 1.39 27.14
N HIS A 41 2.63 0.23 26.79
CA HIS A 41 3.72 -0.39 27.56
C HIS A 41 5.12 0.13 27.18
N ALA A 42 5.22 0.98 26.16
CA ALA A 42 6.48 1.54 25.66
C ALA A 42 6.67 3.02 26.04
N ASP A 43 5.93 3.54 27.02
CA ASP A 43 5.92 4.96 27.44
C ASP A 43 5.53 5.95 26.33
N TYR A 44 4.75 5.49 25.33
CA TYR A 44 4.22 6.29 24.22
C TYR A 44 2.70 6.54 24.36
N GLU A 45 2.23 6.93 25.54
CA GLU A 45 0.80 7.08 25.87
C GLU A 45 0.02 7.94 24.87
N LYS A 46 0.61 9.04 24.37
CA LYS A 46 -0.04 9.89 23.37
C LYS A 46 -0.33 9.15 22.05
N TYR A 47 0.59 8.29 21.60
CA TYR A 47 0.39 7.45 20.42
C TYR A 47 -0.64 6.37 20.70
N SER A 48 -0.52 5.69 21.83
CA SER A 48 -1.47 4.69 22.29
C SER A 48 -2.90 5.22 22.25
N LYS A 49 -3.19 6.33 22.97
CA LYS A 49 -4.52 6.95 23.02
C LYS A 49 -5.05 7.32 21.64
N ARG A 50 -4.23 8.00 20.82
CA ARG A 50 -4.65 8.41 19.47
C ARG A 50 -4.99 7.22 18.58
N ILE A 51 -4.18 6.14 18.60
CA ILE A 51 -4.40 4.94 17.78
C ILE A 51 -5.61 4.16 18.32
N TRP A 52 -5.77 4.12 19.63
CA TRP A 52 -6.94 3.51 20.27
C TRP A 52 -8.26 4.14 19.79
N GLU A 53 -8.32 5.47 19.73
CA GLU A 53 -9.49 6.23 19.28
C GLU A 53 -9.65 6.24 17.74
N CYS A 54 -8.66 5.78 16.98
CA CYS A 54 -8.69 5.78 15.53
C CYS A 54 -9.82 4.91 15.00
N SER A 55 -10.66 5.46 14.13
CA SER A 55 -11.81 4.77 13.52
C SER A 55 -12.69 4.00 14.53
N GLN A 56 -12.95 4.58 15.70
CA GLN A 56 -13.82 3.97 16.70
C GLN A 56 -15.27 3.85 16.20
N SER A 57 -15.69 4.83 15.41
CA SER A 57 -16.95 4.85 14.69
C SER A 57 -16.70 5.11 13.22
N LEU A 58 -17.47 4.47 12.38
CA LEU A 58 -17.47 4.61 10.93
C LEU A 58 -18.87 4.99 10.49
N GLU A 59 -19.01 6.05 9.70
CA GLU A 59 -20.26 6.50 9.13
C GLU A 59 -20.25 6.27 7.64
N PHE A 60 -21.22 5.53 7.14
CA PHE A 60 -21.38 5.19 5.73
C PHE A 60 -22.66 5.78 5.17
N ARG A 61 -22.63 6.11 3.89
CA ARG A 61 -23.82 6.38 3.06
C ARG A 61 -24.04 5.23 2.08
N VAL A 62 -25.29 4.98 1.74
CA VAL A 62 -25.62 4.07 0.65
C VAL A 62 -25.55 4.83 -0.66
N LEU A 63 -24.80 4.32 -1.61
CA LEU A 63 -24.81 4.80 -2.98
C LEU A 63 -25.50 3.76 -3.86
N SER A 64 -26.35 4.22 -4.75
CA SER A 64 -26.95 3.39 -5.79
C SER A 64 -26.08 3.43 -7.04
N ASP A 65 -25.88 2.30 -7.68
CA ASP A 65 -25.23 2.23 -8.99
C ASP A 65 -26.25 2.31 -10.12
N ASP A 66 -25.79 2.61 -11.34
CA ASP A 66 -26.64 2.75 -12.54
C ASP A 66 -27.34 1.43 -12.95
N GLN A 67 -27.00 0.31 -12.33
CA GLN A 67 -27.57 -1.02 -12.58
C GLN A 67 -28.61 -1.43 -11.53
N GLY A 68 -28.92 -0.51 -10.59
CA GLY A 68 -29.89 -0.74 -9.50
C GLY A 68 -29.31 -1.49 -8.31
N GLY A 69 -27.99 -1.69 -8.25
CA GLY A 69 -27.27 -2.17 -7.06
C GLY A 69 -27.06 -1.04 -6.06
N SER A 70 -26.76 -1.40 -4.82
CA SER A 70 -26.38 -0.43 -3.79
C SER A 70 -25.16 -0.90 -3.03
N HIS A 71 -24.32 0.06 -2.59
CA HIS A 71 -23.15 -0.23 -1.79
C HIS A 71 -22.88 0.86 -0.75
N LEU A 72 -22.17 0.49 0.32
CA LEU A 72 -21.78 1.40 1.37
C LEU A 72 -20.53 2.19 0.96
N LYS A 73 -20.57 3.53 1.09
CA LYS A 73 -19.41 4.42 0.95
C LYS A 73 -19.10 5.08 2.26
N LEU A 74 -17.83 5.02 2.69
CA LEU A 74 -17.40 5.72 3.90
C LEU A 74 -17.61 7.23 3.73
N HIS A 75 -18.44 7.81 4.60
CA HIS A 75 -18.72 9.23 4.63
C HIS A 75 -17.89 9.97 5.68
N SER A 76 -17.78 9.39 6.88
CA SER A 76 -17.06 10.02 7.99
C SER A 76 -16.36 8.98 8.86
N ALA A 77 -15.16 9.29 9.30
CA ALA A 77 -14.42 8.55 10.32
C ALA A 77 -13.31 9.42 10.92
N ARG A 78 -13.01 9.21 12.20
CA ARG A 78 -11.88 9.88 12.84
C ARG A 78 -10.60 9.07 12.65
N PHE A 79 -9.63 9.62 11.92
CA PHE A 79 -8.31 9.02 11.72
C PHE A 79 -7.25 9.68 12.62
N CYS A 80 -6.44 8.86 13.28
CA CYS A 80 -5.35 9.35 14.14
C CYS A 80 -4.15 9.89 13.35
N ARG A 81 -4.01 9.52 12.08
CA ARG A 81 -2.88 9.85 11.17
C ARG A 81 -1.50 9.47 11.71
N CYS A 82 -1.44 8.60 12.73
CA CYS A 82 -0.18 8.07 13.21
C CYS A 82 0.44 7.17 12.12
N ARG A 83 1.76 7.31 11.92
CA ARG A 83 2.46 6.62 10.84
C ARG A 83 2.31 5.11 10.90
N LEU A 84 2.43 4.54 12.11
CA LEU A 84 2.41 3.08 12.33
C LEU A 84 1.04 2.54 12.76
N CYS A 85 -0.02 3.36 12.69
CA CYS A 85 -1.39 2.87 12.88
C CYS A 85 -1.81 2.01 11.69
N PRO A 86 -2.17 0.72 11.86
CA PRO A 86 -2.58 -0.16 10.78
C PRO A 86 -3.74 0.36 9.93
N VAL A 87 -4.79 0.92 10.55
CA VAL A 87 -5.91 1.56 9.82
C VAL A 87 -5.40 2.71 8.95
N CYS A 88 -4.61 3.64 9.51
CA CYS A 88 -4.15 4.80 8.77
C CYS A 88 -3.16 4.44 7.65
N GLN A 89 -2.30 3.42 7.85
CA GLN A 89 -1.42 2.93 6.81
C GLN A 89 -2.21 2.30 5.65
N TRP A 90 -3.20 1.46 5.99
CA TRP A 90 -4.09 0.85 5.00
C TRP A 90 -4.84 1.90 4.18
N ARG A 91 -5.54 2.85 4.82
CA ARG A 91 -6.27 3.92 4.12
C ARG A 91 -5.34 4.79 3.27
N ARG A 92 -4.15 5.12 3.79
CA ARG A 92 -3.14 5.87 3.01
C ARG A 92 -2.68 5.10 1.78
N SER A 93 -2.47 3.78 1.89
CA SER A 93 -2.11 2.97 0.73
C SER A 93 -3.23 2.94 -0.32
N MET A 94 -4.48 2.84 0.11
CA MET A 94 -5.66 2.89 -0.78
C MET A 94 -5.77 4.25 -1.48
N MET A 95 -5.64 5.35 -0.74
CA MET A 95 -5.66 6.71 -1.30
C MET A 95 -4.61 6.89 -2.41
N TRP A 96 -3.37 6.47 -2.18
CA TRP A 96 -2.33 6.59 -3.19
C TRP A 96 -2.60 5.71 -4.42
N ARG A 97 -3.13 4.52 -4.21
CA ARG A 97 -3.57 3.63 -5.30
C ARG A 97 -4.69 4.29 -6.12
N ALA A 98 -5.71 4.80 -5.45
CA ALA A 98 -6.83 5.48 -6.10
C ALA A 98 -6.38 6.69 -6.91
N ARG A 99 -5.52 7.55 -6.35
CA ARG A 99 -4.94 8.70 -7.07
C ARG A 99 -4.20 8.27 -8.33
N PHE A 100 -3.36 7.24 -8.24
CA PHE A 100 -2.63 6.75 -9.40
C PHE A 100 -3.58 6.18 -10.46
N LEU A 101 -4.57 5.39 -10.05
CA LEU A 101 -5.51 4.76 -10.98
C LEU A 101 -6.44 5.79 -11.64
N LYS A 102 -6.84 6.85 -10.93
CA LYS A 102 -7.58 7.98 -11.51
C LYS A 102 -6.73 8.73 -12.57
N ALA A 103 -5.44 8.87 -12.36
CA ALA A 103 -4.53 9.51 -13.32
C ALA A 103 -4.13 8.59 -14.50
N LEU A 104 -4.22 7.26 -14.32
CA LEU A 104 -3.69 6.27 -15.27
C LEU A 104 -4.27 6.38 -16.69
N PRO A 105 -5.58 6.60 -16.94
CA PRO A 105 -6.11 6.75 -18.29
C PRO A 105 -5.46 7.90 -19.04
N LYS A 106 -5.26 9.05 -18.38
CA LYS A 106 -4.59 10.20 -18.97
C LYS A 106 -3.10 9.92 -19.23
N ILE A 107 -2.40 9.29 -18.30
CA ILE A 107 -1.01 8.87 -18.48
C ILE A 107 -0.89 7.93 -19.70
N CYS A 108 -1.80 6.96 -19.85
CA CYS A 108 -1.79 6.04 -20.99
C CYS A 108 -2.12 6.74 -22.32
N ALA A 109 -3.00 7.72 -22.32
CA ALA A 109 -3.33 8.50 -23.50
C ALA A 109 -2.14 9.37 -23.96
N ASP A 110 -1.47 10.04 -23.02
CA ASP A 110 -0.33 10.91 -23.33
C ASP A 110 0.94 10.10 -23.66
N TYR A 111 1.06 8.88 -23.13
CA TYR A 111 2.20 7.96 -23.33
C TYR A 111 1.75 6.57 -23.81
N PRO A 112 1.17 6.42 -25.01
CA PRO A 112 0.58 5.16 -25.48
C PRO A 112 1.61 4.03 -25.64
N ARG A 113 2.89 4.39 -25.77
CA ARG A 113 4.00 3.43 -25.84
C ARG A 113 4.69 3.19 -24.48
N GLY A 114 4.16 3.76 -23.39
CA GLY A 114 4.63 3.55 -22.03
C GLY A 114 4.46 2.10 -21.61
N ARG A 115 5.42 1.56 -20.87
CA ARG A 115 5.39 0.21 -20.31
C ARG A 115 5.83 0.27 -18.86
N PHE A 116 5.36 -0.66 -18.04
CA PHE A 116 5.61 -0.62 -16.62
C PHE A 116 6.52 -1.76 -16.15
N LEU A 117 7.44 -1.42 -15.25
CA LEU A 117 8.33 -2.33 -14.54
C LEU A 117 8.09 -2.19 -13.04
N PHE A 118 8.13 -3.31 -12.36
CA PHE A 118 8.23 -3.36 -10.91
C PHE A 118 9.69 -3.65 -10.54
N LEU A 119 10.28 -2.81 -9.69
CA LEU A 119 11.65 -2.91 -9.26
C LEU A 119 11.72 -2.91 -7.73
N THR A 120 12.32 -3.94 -7.14
CA THR A 120 12.64 -3.98 -5.71
C THR A 120 14.13 -3.80 -5.53
N LEU A 121 14.53 -2.85 -4.69
CA LEU A 121 15.92 -2.55 -4.35
C LEU A 121 16.14 -2.78 -2.86
N THR A 122 17.09 -3.65 -2.51
CA THR A 122 17.40 -3.96 -1.12
C THR A 122 18.82 -3.53 -0.73
N VAL A 123 19.07 -3.57 0.56
CA VAL A 123 20.40 -3.48 1.16
C VAL A 123 20.53 -4.58 2.22
N ARG A 124 21.71 -4.78 2.80
CA ARG A 124 21.86 -5.64 3.98
C ARG A 124 20.99 -5.14 5.12
N ASN A 125 20.49 -6.06 5.93
CA ASN A 125 19.80 -5.72 7.17
C ASN A 125 20.70 -4.85 8.05
N CYS A 126 20.10 -3.93 8.77
CA CYS A 126 20.81 -3.04 9.69
C CYS A 126 20.24 -3.13 11.12
N PRO A 127 21.02 -2.81 12.16
CA PRO A 127 20.48 -2.57 13.48
C PRO A 127 19.36 -1.53 13.42
N LEU A 128 18.29 -1.73 14.20
CA LEU A 128 17.13 -0.82 14.15
C LEU A 128 17.53 0.63 14.45
N GLY A 129 18.48 0.86 15.36
CA GLY A 129 18.99 2.19 15.69
C GLY A 129 19.69 2.93 14.53
N GLU A 130 20.11 2.20 13.47
CA GLU A 130 20.78 2.75 12.28
C GLU A 130 19.82 2.90 11.08
N LEU A 131 18.54 2.54 11.25
CA LEU A 131 17.57 2.49 10.15
C LEU A 131 17.40 3.84 9.44
N ARG A 132 17.34 4.95 10.18
CA ARG A 132 17.21 6.30 9.61
C ARG A 132 18.38 6.63 8.68
N ASP A 133 19.59 6.39 9.13
CA ASP A 133 20.80 6.69 8.36
C ASP A 133 20.91 5.75 7.15
N THR A 134 20.52 4.48 7.32
CA THR A 134 20.42 3.51 6.23
C THR A 134 19.42 3.98 5.16
N ILE A 135 18.24 4.43 5.55
CA ILE A 135 17.23 4.97 4.63
C ILE A 135 17.73 6.25 3.94
N ALA A 136 18.40 7.13 4.66
CA ALA A 136 18.98 8.34 4.08
C ALA A 136 20.05 8.02 3.04
N TRP A 137 20.94 7.08 3.33
CA TRP A 137 21.94 6.57 2.40
C TRP A 137 21.31 5.89 1.17
N MET A 138 20.29 5.05 1.35
CA MET A 138 19.54 4.45 0.25
C MET A 138 18.89 5.53 -0.64
N ASN A 139 18.28 6.57 -0.05
CA ASN A 139 17.70 7.68 -0.80
C ASN A 139 18.75 8.48 -1.59
N ALA A 140 19.92 8.74 -1.00
CA ALA A 140 21.02 9.39 -1.70
C ALA A 140 21.53 8.54 -2.88
N SER A 141 21.57 7.22 -2.69
CA SER A 141 21.97 6.25 -3.73
C SER A 141 20.92 6.15 -4.86
N TRP A 142 19.63 6.19 -4.50
CA TRP A 142 18.52 6.30 -5.46
C TRP A 142 18.65 7.57 -6.31
N LEU A 143 18.93 8.73 -5.70
CA LEU A 143 19.13 9.99 -6.44
C LEU A 143 20.31 9.92 -7.43
N LYS A 144 21.39 9.19 -7.07
CA LYS A 144 22.50 8.93 -8.00
C LYS A 144 22.05 8.05 -9.15
N MET A 145 21.25 7.02 -8.85
CA MET A 145 20.77 6.05 -9.84
C MET A 145 19.87 6.69 -10.89
N ILE A 146 18.87 7.49 -10.49
CA ILE A 146 17.92 8.14 -11.41
C ILE A 146 18.56 9.25 -12.26
N ARG A 147 19.74 9.76 -11.84
CA ARG A 147 20.49 10.77 -12.61
C ARG A 147 21.44 10.15 -13.64
N ARG A 148 21.55 8.83 -13.70
CA ARG A 148 22.39 8.16 -14.68
C ARG A 148 21.80 8.29 -16.08
N LYS A 149 22.63 8.52 -17.09
CA LYS A 149 22.22 8.63 -18.50
C LYS A 149 21.48 7.38 -19.01
N ASN A 150 21.81 6.22 -18.47
CA ASN A 150 21.21 4.93 -18.82
C ASN A 150 20.03 4.54 -17.91
N PHE A 151 19.55 5.40 -17.02
CA PHE A 151 18.34 5.13 -16.24
C PHE A 151 17.11 5.24 -17.16
N PRO A 152 16.30 4.17 -17.32
CA PRO A 152 15.34 4.08 -18.41
C PRO A 152 13.99 4.69 -18.11
N ALA A 153 13.68 5.06 -16.85
CA ALA A 153 12.34 5.45 -16.46
C ALA A 153 12.00 6.89 -16.87
N LEU A 154 10.87 7.05 -17.53
CA LEU A 154 10.21 8.33 -17.82
C LEU A 154 9.57 8.93 -16.57
N GLY A 155 8.97 8.07 -15.76
CA GLY A 155 8.35 8.39 -14.46
C GLY A 155 8.46 7.22 -13.49
N TRP A 156 8.38 7.52 -12.20
CA TRP A 156 8.49 6.51 -11.15
C TRP A 156 7.73 6.87 -9.89
N ILE A 157 7.22 5.84 -9.21
CA ILE A 157 6.75 5.88 -7.83
C ILE A 157 7.69 4.99 -7.03
N LYS A 158 8.17 5.46 -5.89
CA LYS A 158 9.03 4.72 -4.99
C LYS A 158 8.41 4.71 -3.59
N CYS A 159 8.23 3.52 -3.03
CA CYS A 159 7.76 3.31 -1.67
C CYS A 159 8.87 2.66 -0.84
N ILE A 160 8.97 3.05 0.44
CA ILE A 160 9.84 2.40 1.42
C ILE A 160 8.98 1.43 2.21
N GLU A 161 9.42 0.18 2.26
CA GLU A 161 8.94 -0.82 3.20
C GLU A 161 10.07 -1.21 4.13
N VAL A 162 9.77 -1.39 5.41
CA VAL A 162 10.70 -1.90 6.42
C VAL A 162 10.07 -3.13 7.02
N SER A 163 10.73 -4.27 6.90
CA SER A 163 10.35 -5.51 7.58
C SER A 163 11.34 -5.84 8.70
N ARG A 164 10.88 -6.66 9.65
CA ARG A 164 11.68 -7.18 10.75
C ARG A 164 12.21 -8.54 10.37
N SER A 165 13.52 -8.77 10.50
CA SER A 165 14.11 -10.07 10.27
C SER A 165 13.95 -10.99 11.49
N GLU A 166 14.18 -12.29 11.32
CA GLU A 166 14.18 -13.27 12.40
C GLU A 166 15.22 -12.96 13.51
N THR A 167 16.25 -12.20 13.17
CA THR A 167 17.31 -11.75 14.09
C THR A 167 17.10 -10.33 14.59
N ASP A 168 15.88 -9.81 14.53
CA ASP A 168 15.49 -8.46 14.98
C ASP A 168 16.27 -7.30 14.33
N LEU A 169 16.80 -7.52 13.14
CA LEU A 169 17.37 -6.46 12.33
C LEU A 169 16.28 -5.84 11.43
N ALA A 170 16.42 -4.56 11.13
CA ALA A 170 15.58 -3.88 10.17
C ALA A 170 16.03 -4.22 8.74
N HIS A 171 15.08 -4.57 7.88
CA HIS A 171 15.30 -4.82 6.46
C HIS A 171 14.58 -3.75 5.61
N PRO A 172 15.18 -2.58 5.38
CA PRO A 172 14.60 -1.56 4.53
C PRO A 172 14.78 -1.92 3.06
N HIS A 173 13.73 -1.74 2.28
CA HIS A 173 13.77 -1.92 0.83
C HIS A 173 12.85 -0.95 0.11
N PHE A 174 13.16 -0.68 -1.15
CA PHE A 174 12.33 0.13 -2.02
C PHE A 174 11.52 -0.74 -2.96
N HIS A 175 10.22 -0.48 -3.02
CA HIS A 175 9.35 -0.94 -4.08
C HIS A 175 9.13 0.23 -5.04
N CYS A 176 9.47 0.03 -6.31
CA CYS A 176 9.38 1.05 -7.33
C CYS A 176 8.51 0.57 -8.48
N LEU A 177 7.55 1.40 -8.89
CA LEU A 177 6.87 1.27 -10.17
C LEU A 177 7.54 2.26 -11.13
N LEU A 178 8.12 1.75 -12.20
CA LEU A 178 8.80 2.54 -13.22
C LEU A 178 7.99 2.50 -14.51
N MET A 179 7.77 3.65 -15.13
CA MET A 179 7.28 3.73 -16.50
C MET A 179 8.47 3.93 -17.44
N VAL A 180 8.60 3.06 -18.42
CA VAL A 180 9.68 3.08 -19.41
C VAL A 180 9.11 3.16 -20.83
N ASN A 181 9.92 3.58 -21.81
CA ASN A 181 9.53 3.52 -23.21
C ASN A 181 9.50 2.06 -23.71
N GLU A 182 8.69 1.77 -24.72
CA GLU A 182 8.64 0.43 -25.35
C GLU A 182 9.99 -0.07 -25.83
N THR A 183 10.88 0.85 -26.27
CA THR A 183 12.24 0.53 -26.72
C THR A 183 13.09 -0.12 -25.64
N TYR A 184 12.71 0.00 -24.37
CA TYR A 184 13.35 -0.71 -23.25
C TYR A 184 13.39 -2.23 -23.48
N PHE A 185 12.31 -2.80 -24.04
CA PHE A 185 12.20 -4.25 -24.23
C PHE A 185 12.89 -4.77 -25.51
N SER A 186 13.50 -3.89 -26.27
CA SER A 186 14.25 -4.23 -27.48
C SER A 186 15.71 -3.75 -27.40
N ARG A 187 15.95 -2.47 -27.67
CA ARG A 187 17.31 -1.91 -27.77
C ARG A 187 17.85 -1.38 -26.44
N GLY A 188 16.99 -1.10 -25.48
CA GLY A 188 17.34 -0.49 -24.19
C GLY A 188 17.23 -1.45 -23.00
N TYR A 189 17.17 -2.77 -23.23
CA TYR A 189 16.98 -3.75 -22.18
C TYR A 189 18.13 -3.74 -21.18
N ILE A 190 17.78 -3.61 -19.91
CA ILE A 190 18.69 -3.71 -18.78
C ILE A 190 18.39 -5.04 -18.07
N SER A 191 19.36 -5.93 -18.04
CA SER A 191 19.23 -7.22 -17.35
C SER A 191 19.15 -7.04 -15.84
N GLN A 192 18.65 -8.04 -15.12
CA GLN A 192 18.67 -8.01 -13.66
C GLN A 192 20.08 -7.86 -13.10
N ALA A 193 21.08 -8.46 -13.76
CA ALA A 193 22.49 -8.31 -13.39
C ALA A 193 22.99 -6.86 -13.56
N ASP A 194 22.59 -6.18 -14.65
CA ASP A 194 22.95 -4.77 -14.87
C ASP A 194 22.24 -3.84 -13.90
N TRP A 195 20.97 -4.09 -13.57
CA TRP A 195 20.26 -3.39 -12.51
C TRP A 195 20.98 -3.56 -11.15
N THR A 196 21.39 -4.78 -10.83
CA THR A 196 22.16 -5.08 -9.61
C THR A 196 23.49 -4.35 -9.58
N LYS A 197 24.23 -4.36 -10.69
CA LYS A 197 25.48 -3.62 -10.83
C LYS A 197 25.27 -2.13 -10.66
N MET A 198 24.25 -1.55 -11.30
CA MET A 198 23.92 -0.13 -11.22
C MET A 198 23.59 0.28 -9.78
N TRP A 199 22.80 -0.52 -9.04
CA TRP A 199 22.47 -0.25 -7.66
C TRP A 199 23.67 -0.38 -6.74
N LYS A 200 24.46 -1.45 -6.88
CA LYS A 200 25.72 -1.68 -6.16
C LYS A 200 26.70 -0.51 -6.28
N GLU A 201 26.90 0.00 -7.49
CA GLU A 201 27.76 1.14 -7.75
C GLU A 201 27.23 2.44 -7.12
N CYS A 202 25.90 2.64 -7.12
CA CYS A 202 25.27 3.80 -6.48
C CYS A 202 25.38 3.76 -4.96
N LEU A 203 25.25 2.57 -4.37
CA LEU A 203 25.45 2.30 -2.96
C LEU A 203 26.93 2.41 -2.53
N LYS A 204 27.87 2.15 -3.44
CA LYS A 204 29.31 2.04 -3.17
C LYS A 204 29.63 0.94 -2.17
N VAL A 205 29.05 -0.25 -2.33
CA VAL A 205 29.23 -1.41 -1.47
C VAL A 205 30.07 -2.49 -2.16
N ASP A 206 30.73 -3.34 -1.38
CA ASP A 206 31.52 -4.47 -1.83
C ASP A 206 30.69 -5.73 -2.11
N TYR A 207 29.55 -5.87 -1.39
CA TYR A 207 28.63 -6.99 -1.57
C TYR A 207 27.69 -6.80 -2.76
N THR A 208 27.04 -7.90 -3.17
CA THR A 208 26.01 -7.87 -4.22
C THR A 208 24.62 -7.72 -3.57
N PRO A 209 23.94 -6.56 -3.76
CA PRO A 209 22.59 -6.38 -3.24
C PRO A 209 21.58 -7.24 -4.00
N ILE A 210 20.53 -7.70 -3.33
CA ILE A 210 19.44 -8.42 -3.95
C ILE A 210 18.52 -7.42 -4.64
N ILE A 211 18.24 -7.67 -5.92
CA ILE A 211 17.31 -6.88 -6.72
C ILE A 211 16.33 -7.82 -7.41
N ASN A 212 15.10 -7.37 -7.51
CA ASN A 212 14.09 -8.03 -8.32
C ASN A 212 13.53 -7.02 -9.32
N VAL A 213 13.57 -7.34 -10.61
CA VAL A 213 12.93 -6.55 -11.66
C VAL A 213 11.96 -7.43 -12.42
N LYS A 214 10.70 -6.99 -12.49
CA LYS A 214 9.63 -7.73 -13.18
C LYS A 214 8.90 -6.80 -14.12
N ARG A 215 8.59 -7.30 -15.32
CA ARG A 215 7.61 -6.62 -16.17
C ARG A 215 6.22 -6.80 -15.55
N VAL A 216 5.44 -5.73 -15.52
CA VAL A 216 4.03 -5.81 -15.15
C VAL A 216 3.28 -6.51 -16.28
N ARG A 217 2.72 -7.71 -16.04
CA ARG A 217 2.02 -8.55 -17.03
C ARG A 217 0.75 -9.15 -16.45
N ASN A 218 -0.22 -9.47 -17.31
CA ASN A 218 -1.48 -10.13 -16.93
C ASN A 218 -1.25 -11.60 -16.52
N ARG A 219 -1.77 -11.98 -15.35
CA ARG A 219 -1.73 -13.35 -14.83
C ARG A 219 -2.83 -14.26 -15.39
N LYS A 220 -3.73 -13.79 -16.26
CA LYS A 220 -4.96 -14.52 -16.67
C LYS A 220 -4.77 -15.66 -17.68
N HIS A 221 -3.54 -16.07 -18.05
CA HIS A 221 -3.33 -17.28 -18.86
C HIS A 221 -2.30 -18.22 -18.23
N LYS A 222 -2.62 -18.79 -17.05
CA LYS A 222 -2.13 -20.12 -16.69
C LYS A 222 -3.30 -21.08 -16.76
N SER A 223 -3.44 -21.76 -17.89
CA SER A 223 -4.16 -23.04 -17.95
C SER A 223 -3.58 -23.97 -16.86
N LYS A 224 -4.48 -24.64 -16.17
CA LYS A 224 -4.14 -25.70 -15.20
C LYS A 224 -3.21 -26.71 -15.86
N GLN A 225 -1.93 -26.73 -15.50
CA GLN A 225 -1.08 -27.93 -15.43
C GLN A 225 0.30 -27.56 -14.86
N SER A 226 0.72 -28.40 -13.93
CA SER A 226 2.07 -28.60 -13.36
C SER A 226 2.52 -27.75 -12.18
N VAL A 227 2.61 -28.48 -11.11
CA VAL A 227 3.43 -28.52 -9.89
C VAL A 227 4.67 -27.63 -9.90
N ASP A 228 4.81 -26.91 -8.78
CA ASP A 228 5.93 -26.08 -8.37
C ASP A 228 7.29 -26.84 -8.43
N THR A 229 8.22 -26.26 -9.16
CA THR A 229 9.64 -26.32 -8.82
C THR A 229 10.26 -24.96 -9.14
N ASP A 230 10.79 -24.32 -8.11
CA ASP A 230 11.63 -23.13 -8.19
C ASP A 230 12.88 -23.37 -9.06
N ASN A 231 13.28 -22.31 -9.78
CA ASN A 231 14.45 -22.17 -10.64
C ASN A 231 14.27 -22.65 -12.09
N ASP A 232 13.91 -21.74 -12.98
CA ASP A 232 14.73 -21.44 -14.15
C ASP A 232 14.16 -20.26 -14.98
N VAL A 233 15.01 -19.29 -15.27
CA VAL A 233 14.71 -18.18 -16.19
C VAL A 233 15.13 -18.63 -17.57
N THR A 234 14.29 -19.38 -18.25
CA THR A 234 14.44 -19.61 -19.69
C THR A 234 13.77 -18.47 -20.46
N VAL A 235 14.59 -17.68 -21.11
CA VAL A 235 14.19 -16.70 -22.12
C VAL A 235 13.75 -17.45 -23.36
N ASN A 236 12.45 -17.73 -23.48
CA ASN A 236 11.88 -18.17 -24.75
C ASN A 236 11.53 -16.95 -25.60
N ASN A 237 12.37 -16.70 -26.58
CA ASN A 237 12.08 -15.90 -27.77
C ASN A 237 10.94 -16.57 -28.54
N THR A 238 9.73 -16.08 -28.45
CA THR A 238 8.71 -16.34 -29.47
C THR A 238 7.68 -15.20 -29.51
N GLU A 239 7.62 -14.62 -30.72
CA GLU A 239 6.52 -13.93 -31.35
C GLU A 239 6.13 -12.51 -30.92
N ASN A 240 6.35 -11.60 -31.90
CA ASN A 240 5.77 -10.27 -32.05
C ASN A 240 4.23 -10.33 -32.02
N ARG A 241 3.62 -10.32 -30.83
CA ARG A 241 2.23 -9.88 -30.64
C ARG A 241 2.22 -8.49 -30.03
N PRO A 242 1.35 -7.59 -30.49
CA PRO A 242 1.13 -6.30 -29.83
C PRO A 242 0.72 -6.59 -28.40
N VAL A 243 1.60 -6.26 -27.45
CA VAL A 243 1.36 -6.48 -26.01
C VAL A 243 0.56 -5.30 -25.53
N ASP A 244 -0.76 -5.48 -25.51
CA ASP A 244 -1.67 -4.60 -24.84
C ASP A 244 -1.37 -4.70 -23.33
N ASN A 245 -0.91 -3.60 -22.71
CA ASN A 245 -0.85 -3.49 -21.26
C ASN A 245 -2.29 -3.36 -20.81
N SER A 246 -2.90 -4.46 -20.39
CA SER A 246 -4.23 -4.36 -19.79
C SER A 246 -4.13 -3.48 -18.55
N ILE A 247 -5.11 -2.62 -18.35
CA ILE A 247 -5.22 -1.76 -17.16
C ILE A 247 -5.08 -2.61 -15.89
N ASP A 248 -5.64 -3.82 -15.88
CA ASP A 248 -5.56 -4.79 -14.78
C ASP A 248 -4.11 -5.15 -14.38
N ASP A 249 -3.19 -5.22 -15.35
CA ASP A 249 -1.78 -5.50 -15.08
C ASP A 249 -1.09 -4.36 -14.37
N ILE A 250 -1.38 -3.16 -14.82
CA ILE A 250 -0.84 -1.94 -14.21
C ILE A 250 -1.40 -1.82 -12.80
N ILE A 251 -2.68 -2.11 -12.59
CA ILE A 251 -3.32 -2.15 -11.27
C ILE A 251 -2.55 -3.11 -10.35
N ALA A 252 -2.25 -4.34 -10.80
CA ALA A 252 -1.50 -5.30 -10.00
C ALA A 252 -0.11 -4.77 -9.61
N GLY A 253 0.61 -4.13 -10.54
CA GLY A 253 1.90 -3.49 -10.26
C GLY A 253 1.81 -2.34 -9.26
N VAL A 254 0.76 -1.52 -9.35
CA VAL A 254 0.47 -0.44 -8.40
C VAL A 254 0.19 -1.01 -7.00
N LEU A 255 -0.64 -2.05 -6.93
CA LEU A 255 -0.97 -2.72 -5.67
C LEU A 255 0.27 -3.34 -5.01
N GLU A 256 1.21 -3.86 -5.80
CA GLU A 256 2.47 -4.42 -5.29
C GLU A 256 3.43 -3.31 -4.83
N THR A 257 3.45 -2.16 -5.50
CA THR A 257 4.34 -1.06 -5.17
C THR A 257 3.86 -0.27 -3.96
N ILE A 258 2.57 0.11 -3.94
CA ILE A 258 1.99 0.96 -2.90
C ILE A 258 1.42 0.07 -1.80
N LYS A 259 2.31 -0.41 -0.93
CA LYS A 259 2.00 -1.21 0.26
C LYS A 259 2.14 -0.40 1.55
N TYR A 260 2.02 -1.06 2.67
CA TYR A 260 2.35 -0.51 3.98
C TYR A 260 3.82 -0.13 4.06
N SER A 261 4.14 0.94 4.80
CA SER A 261 5.53 1.25 5.11
C SER A 261 6.16 0.25 6.09
N VAL A 262 5.35 -0.38 6.92
CA VAL A 262 5.68 -1.49 7.80
C VAL A 262 4.45 -2.38 7.92
N LYS A 263 4.58 -3.68 7.71
CA LYS A 263 3.46 -4.60 7.84
C LYS A 263 2.99 -4.68 9.30
N PRO A 264 1.69 -4.83 9.56
CA PRO A 264 1.18 -4.99 10.91
C PRO A 264 1.86 -6.15 11.68
N ALA A 265 2.16 -7.27 11.02
CA ALA A 265 2.86 -8.40 11.62
C ALA A 265 4.26 -8.02 12.13
N ASP A 266 4.99 -7.17 11.40
CA ASP A 266 6.32 -6.68 11.82
C ASP A 266 6.24 -5.67 12.98
N LEU A 267 5.05 -5.14 13.29
CA LEU A 267 4.81 -4.25 14.44
C LEU A 267 4.42 -5.01 15.70
N ILE A 268 3.62 -6.09 15.54
CA ILE A 268 2.95 -6.80 16.63
C ILE A 268 3.76 -8.02 17.07
N GLY A 269 4.53 -8.63 16.18
CA GLY A 269 5.21 -9.93 16.23
C GLY A 269 5.53 -10.49 17.61
N GLU A 270 4.89 -11.62 17.94
CA GLU A 270 5.10 -12.34 19.21
C GLU A 270 6.30 -13.30 19.17
N ASP A 271 6.80 -13.63 17.97
CA ASP A 271 7.79 -14.70 17.76
C ASP A 271 9.26 -14.22 17.76
N HIS A 272 9.52 -12.96 18.14
CA HIS A 272 10.86 -12.40 18.12
C HIS A 272 11.55 -12.54 19.49
N LEU A 273 12.72 -13.19 19.50
CA LEU A 273 13.37 -13.66 20.72
C LEU A 273 14.29 -12.63 21.42
N PHE A 274 14.76 -11.61 20.70
CA PHE A 274 15.85 -10.74 21.19
C PHE A 274 15.41 -9.32 21.59
N VAL A 275 14.39 -8.78 20.92
CA VAL A 275 13.90 -7.40 21.16
C VAL A 275 12.40 -7.46 21.41
N SER A 276 11.96 -6.87 22.51
CA SER A 276 10.54 -6.81 22.85
C SER A 276 9.75 -6.03 21.78
N PRO A 277 8.47 -6.35 21.56
CA PRO A 277 7.60 -5.55 20.68
C PRO A 277 7.57 -4.06 21.07
N GLN A 278 7.65 -3.76 22.37
CA GLN A 278 7.66 -2.40 22.92
C GLN A 278 8.90 -1.63 22.48
N ASP A 279 10.08 -2.22 22.71
CA ASP A 279 11.37 -1.60 22.34
C ASP A 279 11.50 -1.45 20.82
N TRP A 280 11.07 -2.48 20.07
CA TRP A 280 11.04 -2.45 18.61
C TRP A 280 10.17 -1.31 18.10
N LEU A 281 8.93 -1.20 18.56
CA LEU A 281 7.98 -0.21 18.09
C LEU A 281 8.39 1.21 18.49
N ALA A 282 8.92 1.39 19.70
CA ALA A 282 9.43 2.66 20.18
C ALA A 282 10.60 3.17 19.33
N GLU A 283 11.59 2.29 19.09
CA GLU A 283 12.74 2.63 18.25
C GLU A 283 12.35 2.86 16.81
N LEU A 284 11.54 2.00 16.22
CA LEU A 284 11.02 2.17 14.85
C LEU A 284 10.30 3.51 14.68
N THR A 285 9.53 3.94 15.68
CA THR A 285 8.85 5.24 15.68
C THR A 285 9.85 6.39 15.62
N ARG A 286 10.93 6.34 16.41
CA ARG A 286 12.01 7.34 16.37
C ARG A 286 12.71 7.37 15.03
N GLN A 287 13.07 6.19 14.51
CA GLN A 287 13.83 6.05 13.27
C GLN A 287 13.04 6.52 12.05
N LEU A 288 11.73 6.24 11.99
CA LEU A 288 10.86 6.62 10.89
C LEU A 288 10.27 8.03 11.04
N HIS A 289 10.48 8.74 12.15
CA HIS A 289 9.95 10.09 12.34
C HIS A 289 10.39 11.04 11.23
N ARG A 290 9.43 11.73 10.59
CA ARG A 290 9.65 12.66 9.47
C ARG A 290 10.38 12.06 8.24
N THR A 291 10.42 10.74 8.08
CA THR A 291 10.86 10.14 6.83
C THR A 291 9.67 10.01 5.86
N ARG A 292 9.89 10.27 4.58
CA ARG A 292 8.86 10.12 3.55
C ARG A 292 8.76 8.65 3.14
N SER A 293 7.55 8.07 3.16
CA SER A 293 7.33 6.67 2.75
C SER A 293 7.13 6.50 1.25
N ILE A 294 6.55 7.50 0.58
CA ILE A 294 6.25 7.48 -0.85
C ILE A 294 6.89 8.71 -1.50
N ALA A 295 7.48 8.52 -2.67
CA ALA A 295 8.03 9.61 -3.48
C ALA A 295 7.72 9.38 -4.96
N LEU A 296 7.53 10.47 -5.68
CA LEU A 296 7.23 10.51 -7.11
C LEU A 296 8.38 11.16 -7.88
N GLY A 297 8.51 10.84 -9.16
CA GLY A 297 9.49 11.48 -10.02
C GLY A 297 9.19 11.33 -11.52
N GLY A 298 9.94 12.08 -12.31
CA GLY A 298 9.71 12.16 -13.75
C GLY A 298 8.32 12.68 -14.08
N ILE A 299 7.75 12.17 -15.17
CA ILE A 299 6.44 12.58 -15.66
C ILE A 299 5.31 12.42 -14.64
N PHE A 300 5.42 11.47 -13.69
CA PHE A 300 4.32 11.26 -12.74
C PHE A 300 4.06 12.45 -11.83
N LYS A 301 5.02 13.37 -11.66
CA LYS A 301 4.80 14.63 -10.94
C LYS A 301 3.81 15.57 -11.62
N GLU A 302 3.60 15.42 -12.92
CA GLU A 302 2.66 16.23 -13.70
C GLU A 302 1.21 15.76 -13.53
N TYR A 303 1.03 14.49 -13.15
CA TYR A 303 -0.29 13.86 -13.02
C TYR A 303 -0.71 13.64 -11.56
N LEU A 304 0.26 13.63 -10.65
CA LEU A 304 0.04 13.29 -9.25
C LEU A 304 0.62 14.40 -8.37
N SER A 305 -0.24 15.10 -7.62
CA SER A 305 0.22 16.06 -6.61
C SER A 305 0.73 15.32 -5.37
N GLU A 306 1.91 15.73 -4.86
CA GLU A 306 2.43 15.30 -3.56
C GLU A 306 1.90 16.18 -2.41
N ASP A 307 1.36 17.36 -2.72
CA ASP A 307 1.08 18.42 -1.74
C ASP A 307 -0.39 18.47 -1.28
N GLU A 308 -1.26 17.63 -1.86
CA GLU A 308 -2.64 17.54 -1.41
C GLU A 308 -2.74 16.94 -0.01
N PRO A 309 -3.60 17.48 0.87
CA PRO A 309 -3.89 16.89 2.17
C PRO A 309 -4.25 15.41 2.04
N GLU A 310 -3.83 14.58 3.01
CA GLU A 310 -4.23 13.18 3.06
C GLU A 310 -5.74 13.09 3.26
N ASP A 311 -6.47 12.73 2.22
CA ASP A 311 -7.87 12.38 2.30
C ASP A 311 -8.00 10.86 2.52
N LEU A 312 -8.19 10.46 3.76
CA LEU A 312 -8.33 9.06 4.15
C LEU A 312 -9.80 8.58 4.11
N ILE A 313 -10.75 9.48 3.87
CA ILE A 313 -12.17 9.14 3.69
C ILE A 313 -12.41 8.73 2.25
N ASN A 314 -12.05 9.57 1.27
CA ASN A 314 -12.19 9.28 -0.15
C ASN A 314 -10.96 8.51 -0.70
N ALA A 315 -10.58 7.44 -0.01
CA ALA A 315 -9.40 6.65 -0.37
C ALA A 315 -9.71 5.53 -1.40
N GLU A 316 -10.92 5.48 -1.93
CA GLU A 316 -11.39 4.47 -2.88
C GLU A 316 -11.63 5.10 -4.25
N ILE A 317 -11.50 4.27 -5.30
CA ILE A 317 -11.86 4.69 -6.64
C ILE A 317 -13.38 4.48 -6.75
N GLU A 318 -14.11 5.57 -6.71
CA GLU A 318 -15.52 5.56 -7.02
C GLU A 318 -15.79 6.66 -8.04
N GLU A 319 -16.62 6.39 -9.02
CA GLU A 319 -17.15 7.43 -9.91
C GLU A 319 -17.96 8.41 -9.06
N GLU A 320 -17.80 9.69 -9.34
CA GLU A 320 -18.61 10.73 -8.72
C GLU A 320 -20.06 10.54 -9.20
N THR A 321 -20.81 9.69 -8.52
CA THR A 321 -22.25 9.68 -8.65
C THR A 321 -22.80 10.83 -7.83
N ASP A 322 -23.70 11.62 -8.41
CA ASP A 322 -24.40 12.68 -7.70
C ASP A 322 -24.97 12.10 -6.41
N LEU A 323 -24.49 12.61 -5.28
CA LEU A 323 -24.98 12.22 -3.98
C LEU A 323 -26.40 12.75 -3.84
N ASP A 324 -27.39 11.88 -3.80
CA ASP A 324 -28.70 12.25 -3.27
C ASP A 324 -28.47 12.71 -1.83
N GLU A 325 -28.68 13.99 -1.55
CA GLU A 325 -28.45 14.60 -0.23
C GLU A 325 -29.32 13.99 0.88
N GLU A 326 -30.32 13.16 0.54
CA GLU A 326 -31.26 12.53 1.45
C GLU A 326 -30.90 11.10 1.89
N GLY A 327 -29.67 10.61 1.58
CA GLY A 327 -29.24 9.26 1.95
C GLY A 327 -29.10 9.04 3.45
N TYR A 328 -29.68 7.95 3.95
CA TYR A 328 -29.54 7.54 5.36
C TYR A 328 -28.09 7.24 5.71
N ASN A 329 -27.61 7.75 6.84
CA ASN A 329 -26.29 7.46 7.36
C ASN A 329 -26.34 6.19 8.23
N TYR A 330 -25.47 5.23 7.90
CA TYR A 330 -25.30 4.01 8.69
C TYR A 330 -24.06 4.16 9.55
N ILE A 331 -24.23 4.12 10.87
CA ILE A 331 -23.13 4.24 11.83
C ILE A 331 -22.79 2.85 12.34
N PHE A 332 -21.50 2.49 12.24
CA PHE A 332 -20.96 1.26 12.81
C PHE A 332 -19.94 1.60 13.89
N GLU A 333 -20.08 0.99 15.06
CA GLU A 333 -19.16 1.15 16.18
C GLU A 333 -18.35 -0.12 16.45
N TRP A 334 -17.08 0.06 16.77
CA TRP A 334 -16.20 -1.05 17.11
C TRP A 334 -16.62 -1.74 18.41
N ARG A 335 -16.78 -3.05 18.37
CA ARG A 335 -17.05 -3.91 19.53
C ARG A 335 -15.79 -4.70 19.90
N GLU A 336 -15.17 -4.30 21.01
CA GLU A 336 -13.84 -4.79 21.43
C GLU A 336 -13.80 -6.30 21.60
N ILE A 337 -14.81 -6.89 22.28
CA ILE A 337 -14.87 -8.34 22.54
C ILE A 337 -15.06 -9.13 21.25
N MET A 338 -15.90 -8.63 20.35
CA MET A 338 -16.23 -9.32 19.10
C MET A 338 -15.21 -9.07 17.98
N LYS A 339 -14.34 -8.07 18.16
CA LYS A 339 -13.36 -7.62 17.15
C LYS A 339 -13.99 -7.32 15.79
N ARG A 340 -15.17 -6.70 15.81
CA ARG A 340 -15.98 -6.34 14.64
C ARG A 340 -16.70 -5.01 14.84
N TYR A 341 -17.07 -4.38 13.72
CA TYR A 341 -17.92 -3.21 13.72
C TYR A 341 -19.39 -3.61 13.69
N ALA A 342 -20.15 -3.21 14.72
CA ALA A 342 -21.60 -3.42 14.83
C ALA A 342 -22.36 -2.17 14.43
N TYR A 343 -23.48 -2.33 13.75
CA TYR A 343 -24.42 -1.24 13.47
C TYR A 343 -24.92 -0.62 14.79
N LYS A 344 -24.97 0.71 14.79
CA LYS A 344 -25.57 1.51 15.84
C LYS A 344 -26.79 2.18 15.26
N GLU A 345 -27.96 1.95 15.85
CA GLU A 345 -29.17 2.68 15.47
C GLU A 345 -28.90 4.19 15.53
N ALA A 346 -29.30 4.91 14.48
CA ALA A 346 -29.29 6.36 14.49
C ALA A 346 -30.25 6.83 15.59
N VAL A 347 -29.71 7.47 16.61
CA VAL A 347 -30.55 8.20 17.55
C VAL A 347 -31.06 9.43 16.80
N ASP A 348 -32.34 9.46 16.46
CA ASP A 348 -33.00 10.62 15.88
C ASP A 348 -32.65 11.83 16.75
N ARG A 349 -32.02 12.83 16.15
CA ARG A 349 -31.71 14.11 16.77
C ARG A 349 -32.79 15.12 16.46
#